data_64f3295ad5f01f910a33a6241a0e9a98
#
_entry.id   64f3295ad5f01f910a33a6241a0e9a98
#
_cell.length_a   1.000
_cell.length_b   1.000
_cell.length_c   1.000
_cell.angle_alpha   90.00
_cell.angle_beta   90.00
_cell.angle_gamma   90.00
#
_symmetry.space_group_name_H-M   'P 1'
#
loop_
_entity.id
_entity.type
_entity.pdbx_description
1 polymer ?
#
loop_
_entity_poly.entity_id
_entity_poly.type
_entity_poly.pdbx_seq_one_letter_code
_entity_poly.pdbx_strand_id
1 'polypeptide(L)'
;HKGRMASVAFHHFNQYREHGYVNLFGANDGYGNGEQTRDFVSVEDVAKVNLYFFDHPNLSGIYNLGTGRSQQFNELAAATVNACRAAEGKPEMSLKELVEEELIRYIPFPDALKGKYQSFTQADITKLREAGYKEEFLDVKAGVERYVKWMLENLA
;
A
#
# COMPACT_ATOMS: atom_id res chain seq x y z
N HIS A 1 -12.51 14.64 2.76
CA HIS A 1 -11.94 14.06 1.54
C HIS A 1 -10.47 14.44 1.42
N LYS A 2 -9.57 13.44 1.29
CA LYS A 2 -8.12 13.68 1.45
C LYS A 2 -7.42 14.19 0.17
N GLY A 3 -8.11 14.27 -0.98
CA GLY A 3 -7.52 14.70 -2.25
C GLY A 3 -6.20 13.97 -2.55
N ARG A 4 -5.13 14.72 -2.84
CA ARG A 4 -3.78 14.16 -3.13
C ARG A 4 -3.17 13.37 -1.97
N MET A 5 -3.67 13.55 -0.75
CA MET A 5 -3.20 12.85 0.45
C MET A 5 -3.96 11.54 0.73
N ALA A 6 -4.82 11.10 -0.18
CA ALA A 6 -5.43 9.78 -0.11
C ALA A 6 -4.38 8.67 -0.27
N SER A 7 -4.76 7.44 0.10
CA SER A 7 -3.84 6.29 0.00
C SER A 7 -3.39 6.05 -1.44
N VAL A 8 -2.19 5.51 -1.59
CA VAL A 8 -1.64 5.16 -2.91
C VAL A 8 -2.53 4.13 -3.62
N ALA A 9 -3.06 3.13 -2.90
CA ALA A 9 -4.00 2.16 -3.47
C ALA A 9 -5.27 2.82 -4.03
N PHE A 10 -5.81 3.86 -3.35
CA PHE A 10 -6.93 4.64 -3.86
C PHE A 10 -6.59 5.37 -5.17
N HIS A 11 -5.40 5.97 -5.26
CA HIS A 11 -4.95 6.63 -6.48
C HIS A 11 -4.74 5.63 -7.63
N HIS A 12 -4.13 4.48 -7.37
CA HIS A 12 -3.94 3.43 -8.37
C HIS A 12 -5.28 2.86 -8.84
N PHE A 13 -6.23 2.62 -7.94
CA PHE A 13 -7.58 2.19 -8.28
C PHE A 13 -8.26 3.17 -9.25
N ASN A 14 -8.24 4.48 -8.93
CA ASN A 14 -8.85 5.48 -9.80
C ASN A 14 -8.13 5.59 -11.15
N GLN A 15 -6.79 5.57 -11.18
CA GLN A 15 -6.03 5.59 -12.43
C GLN A 15 -6.39 4.39 -13.32
N TYR A 16 -6.42 3.18 -12.74
CA TYR A 16 -6.77 1.99 -13.49
C TYR A 16 -8.20 2.06 -14.04
N ARG A 17 -9.17 2.51 -13.26
CA ARG A 17 -10.56 2.66 -13.71
C ARG A 17 -10.73 3.73 -14.79
N GLU A 18 -10.01 4.82 -14.70
CA GLU A 18 -10.13 5.96 -15.63
C GLU A 18 -9.33 5.72 -16.90
N HIS A 19 -8.14 5.15 -16.82
CA HIS A 19 -7.19 5.08 -17.93
C HIS A 19 -6.84 3.64 -18.36
N GLY A 20 -7.18 2.63 -17.58
CA GLY A 20 -6.79 1.23 -17.81
C GLY A 20 -5.36 0.90 -17.40
N TYR A 21 -4.63 1.83 -16.79
CA TYR A 21 -3.25 1.63 -16.33
C TYR A 21 -2.93 2.44 -15.08
N VAL A 22 -1.81 2.12 -14.45
CA VAL A 22 -1.27 2.80 -13.28
C VAL A 22 0.12 3.34 -13.59
N ASN A 23 0.40 4.58 -13.18
CA ASN A 23 1.73 5.19 -13.27
C ASN A 23 2.47 5.06 -11.94
N LEU A 24 3.69 4.53 -11.99
CA LEU A 24 4.66 4.52 -10.91
C LEU A 24 5.84 5.44 -11.23
N PHE A 25 6.47 5.94 -10.18
CA PHE A 25 7.72 6.69 -10.35
C PHE A 25 8.85 5.76 -10.79
N GLY A 26 9.67 6.23 -11.70
CA GLY A 26 10.89 5.60 -12.14
C GLY A 26 11.97 5.58 -11.06
N ALA A 27 13.16 5.17 -11.47
CA ALA A 27 14.33 5.03 -10.60
C ALA A 27 14.69 6.37 -9.91
N ASN A 28 14.98 6.30 -8.62
CA ASN A 28 15.45 7.43 -7.82
C ASN A 28 16.13 6.93 -6.54
N ASP A 29 17.14 7.64 -6.07
CA ASP A 29 17.78 7.42 -4.76
C ASP A 29 18.31 5.97 -4.57
N GLY A 30 18.90 5.42 -5.64
CA GLY A 30 19.44 4.06 -5.64
C GLY A 30 18.42 2.94 -5.82
N TYR A 31 17.14 3.24 -5.90
CA TYR A 31 16.06 2.30 -6.21
C TYR A 31 15.75 2.30 -7.70
N GLY A 32 15.42 1.13 -8.23
CA GLY A 32 14.91 0.98 -9.60
C GLY A 32 13.46 1.48 -9.75
N ASN A 33 12.91 1.26 -10.93
CA ASN A 33 11.54 1.68 -11.25
C ASN A 33 10.50 1.03 -10.32
N GLY A 34 9.77 1.84 -9.55
CA GLY A 34 8.74 1.39 -8.62
C GLY A 34 9.25 0.56 -7.42
N GLU A 35 10.58 0.51 -7.21
CA GLU A 35 11.20 -0.28 -6.14
C GLU A 35 11.31 0.46 -4.81
N GLN A 36 11.00 1.76 -4.77
CA GLN A 36 10.89 2.47 -3.50
C GLN A 36 9.90 1.73 -2.59
N THR A 37 10.16 1.73 -1.29
CA THR A 37 9.42 0.89 -0.35
C THR A 37 8.75 1.68 0.77
N ARG A 38 7.63 1.17 1.27
CA ARG A 38 6.89 1.68 2.43
C ARG A 38 6.41 0.54 3.30
N ASP A 39 6.28 0.83 4.57
CA ASP A 39 5.49 0.01 5.46
C ASP A 39 4.01 0.37 5.26
N PHE A 40 3.37 -0.30 4.31
CA PHE A 40 1.96 -0.12 4.04
C PHE A 40 1.13 -0.87 5.09
N VAL A 41 0.29 -0.15 5.79
CA VAL A 41 -0.59 -0.72 6.82
C VAL A 41 -2.06 -0.56 6.44
N SER A 42 -2.84 -1.61 6.63
CA SER A 42 -4.29 -1.55 6.45
C SER A 42 -4.95 -0.77 7.57
N VAL A 43 -5.97 0.05 7.24
CA VAL A 43 -6.78 0.75 8.23
C VAL A 43 -7.50 -0.22 9.17
N GLU A 44 -7.84 -1.44 8.70
CA GLU A 44 -8.43 -2.48 9.53
C GLU A 44 -7.47 -2.91 10.66
N ASP A 45 -6.19 -3.07 10.33
CA ASP A 45 -5.17 -3.43 11.32
C ASP A 45 -4.90 -2.28 12.28
N VAL A 46 -4.92 -1.03 11.80
CA VAL A 46 -4.87 0.16 12.67
C VAL A 46 -6.02 0.15 13.67
N ALA A 47 -7.24 -0.15 13.22
CA ALA A 47 -8.41 -0.24 14.09
C ALA A 47 -8.26 -1.34 15.15
N LYS A 48 -7.76 -2.53 14.77
CA LYS A 48 -7.52 -3.63 15.72
C LYS A 48 -6.52 -3.25 16.81
N VAL A 49 -5.40 -2.60 16.44
CA VAL A 49 -4.43 -2.14 17.44
C VAL A 49 -5.04 -1.10 18.38
N ASN A 50 -5.85 -0.17 17.87
CA ASN A 50 -6.54 0.80 18.72
C ASN A 50 -7.52 0.12 19.69
N LEU A 51 -8.29 -0.86 19.23
CA LEU A 51 -9.19 -1.65 20.08
C LEU A 51 -8.41 -2.45 21.13
N TYR A 52 -7.27 -3.04 20.75
CA TYR A 52 -6.40 -3.72 21.70
C TYR A 52 -5.99 -2.80 22.86
N PHE A 53 -5.54 -1.58 22.59
CA PHE A 53 -5.18 -0.64 23.66
C PHE A 53 -6.39 -0.12 24.42
N PHE A 54 -7.54 0.01 23.79
CA PHE A 54 -8.80 0.33 24.48
C PHE A 54 -9.15 -0.73 25.53
N ASP A 55 -8.97 -2.01 25.21
CA ASP A 55 -9.23 -3.14 26.10
C ASP A 55 -8.12 -3.34 27.16
N HIS A 56 -6.97 -2.67 27.00
CA HIS A 56 -5.79 -2.77 27.90
C HIS A 56 -5.37 -1.38 28.41
N PRO A 57 -6.20 -0.67 29.20
CA PRO A 57 -5.94 0.71 29.60
C PRO A 57 -4.70 0.92 30.48
N ASN A 58 -4.15 -0.16 31.04
CA ASN A 58 -2.88 -0.17 31.78
C ASN A 58 -1.65 -0.06 30.87
N LEU A 59 -1.79 -0.29 29.55
CA LEU A 59 -0.72 -0.18 28.56
C LEU A 59 -0.70 1.24 27.97
N SER A 60 -0.27 2.22 28.77
CA SER A 60 -0.18 3.62 28.31
C SER A 60 1.20 3.92 27.75
N GLY A 61 1.26 4.75 26.68
CA GLY A 61 2.54 5.16 26.10
C GLY A 61 2.45 5.53 24.61
N ILE A 62 3.63 5.70 24.00
CA ILE A 62 3.79 5.93 22.56
C ILE A 62 4.26 4.63 21.92
N TYR A 63 3.55 4.20 20.91
CA TYR A 63 3.83 2.98 20.15
C TYR A 63 3.87 3.30 18.65
N ASN A 64 4.89 2.78 17.96
CA ASN A 64 4.87 2.78 16.51
C ASN A 64 3.85 1.76 16.03
N LEU A 65 3.12 2.12 14.97
CA LEU A 65 2.17 1.23 14.32
C LEU A 65 2.48 1.14 12.84
N GLY A 66 2.68 -0.05 12.35
CA GLY A 66 2.96 -0.47 11.00
C GLY A 66 2.98 -1.98 10.96
N THR A 67 3.33 -2.56 9.82
CA THR A 67 3.44 -4.03 9.69
C THR A 67 4.80 -4.56 10.13
N GLY A 68 5.80 -3.68 10.24
CA GLY A 68 7.21 -4.03 10.43
C GLY A 68 7.84 -4.61 9.15
N ARG A 69 7.16 -4.52 8.00
CA ARG A 69 7.64 -4.99 6.69
C ARG A 69 7.53 -3.88 5.66
N SER A 70 8.65 -3.53 5.06
CA SER A 70 8.67 -2.60 3.93
C SER A 70 8.40 -3.35 2.63
N GLN A 71 7.43 -2.89 1.84
CA GLN A 71 7.06 -3.49 0.55
C GLN A 71 7.12 -2.45 -0.57
N GLN A 72 7.35 -2.91 -1.80
CA GLN A 72 7.57 -2.04 -2.96
C GLN A 72 6.27 -1.44 -3.48
N PHE A 73 6.37 -0.24 -4.10
CA PHE A 73 5.25 0.33 -4.85
C PHE A 73 4.83 -0.56 -6.03
N ASN A 74 5.78 -1.31 -6.61
CA ASN A 74 5.48 -2.34 -7.62
C ASN A 74 4.49 -3.39 -7.10
N GLU A 75 4.69 -3.89 -5.89
CA GLU A 75 3.80 -4.87 -5.26
C GLU A 75 2.40 -4.29 -5.05
N LEU A 76 2.33 -3.05 -4.55
CA LEU A 76 1.06 -2.37 -4.31
C LEU A 76 0.30 -2.09 -5.61
N ALA A 77 1.00 -1.65 -6.68
CA ALA A 77 0.38 -1.42 -7.97
C ALA A 77 -0.11 -2.74 -8.61
N ALA A 78 0.72 -3.80 -8.57
CA ALA A 78 0.35 -5.10 -9.09
C ALA A 78 -0.88 -5.68 -8.35
N ALA A 79 -0.90 -5.58 -7.02
CA ALA A 79 -2.05 -6.01 -6.22
C ALA A 79 -3.32 -5.21 -6.58
N THR A 80 -3.21 -3.88 -6.76
CA THR A 80 -4.36 -3.04 -7.12
C THR A 80 -4.91 -3.38 -8.49
N VAL A 81 -4.05 -3.49 -9.52
CA VAL A 81 -4.46 -3.82 -10.88
C VAL A 81 -5.07 -5.21 -10.92
N ASN A 82 -4.44 -6.20 -10.30
CA ASN A 82 -4.95 -7.57 -10.26
C ASN A 82 -6.28 -7.69 -9.51
N ALA A 83 -6.48 -6.95 -8.41
CA ALA A 83 -7.77 -6.93 -7.71
C ALA A 83 -8.89 -6.33 -8.59
N CYS A 84 -8.61 -5.28 -9.36
CA CYS A 84 -9.56 -4.73 -10.33
C CYS A 84 -9.84 -5.73 -11.46
N ARG A 85 -8.80 -6.37 -12.01
CA ARG A 85 -8.91 -7.41 -13.06
C ARG A 85 -9.74 -8.61 -12.60
N ALA A 86 -9.54 -9.06 -11.37
CA ALA A 86 -10.31 -10.15 -10.78
C ALA A 86 -11.81 -9.82 -10.71
N ALA A 87 -12.15 -8.58 -10.35
CA ALA A 87 -13.55 -8.12 -10.39
C ALA A 87 -14.15 -8.07 -11.80
N GLU A 88 -13.30 -7.92 -12.83
CA GLU A 88 -13.67 -7.99 -14.25
C GLU A 88 -13.67 -9.44 -14.80
N GLY A 89 -13.41 -10.44 -13.95
CA GLY A 89 -13.33 -11.84 -14.36
C GLY A 89 -12.05 -12.19 -15.14
N LYS A 90 -11.00 -11.37 -15.05
CA LYS A 90 -9.73 -11.57 -15.74
C LYS A 90 -8.71 -12.28 -14.82
N PRO A 91 -7.80 -13.10 -15.38
CA PRO A 91 -6.79 -13.80 -14.57
C PRO A 91 -5.77 -12.85 -13.96
N GLU A 92 -5.16 -13.26 -12.85
CA GLU A 92 -4.01 -12.59 -12.25
C GLU A 92 -2.81 -12.61 -13.20
N MET A 93 -2.03 -11.53 -13.18
CA MET A 93 -0.81 -11.36 -13.97
C MET A 93 0.38 -11.07 -13.04
N SER A 94 1.56 -11.55 -13.41
CA SER A 94 2.80 -11.16 -12.76
C SER A 94 3.13 -9.67 -13.01
N LEU A 95 3.99 -9.08 -12.17
CA LEU A 95 4.47 -7.70 -12.40
C LEU A 95 5.06 -7.52 -13.81
N LYS A 96 5.84 -8.51 -14.28
CA LYS A 96 6.44 -8.47 -15.62
C LYS A 96 5.38 -8.37 -16.71
N GLU A 97 4.36 -9.22 -16.67
CA GLU A 97 3.25 -9.20 -17.64
C GLU A 97 2.46 -7.89 -17.56
N LEU A 98 2.20 -7.37 -16.35
CA LEU A 98 1.52 -6.08 -16.17
C LEU A 98 2.29 -4.91 -16.78
N VAL A 99 3.61 -4.95 -16.76
CA VAL A 99 4.47 -3.94 -17.39
C VAL A 99 4.54 -4.14 -18.91
N GLU A 100 4.69 -5.37 -19.40
CA GLU A 100 4.72 -5.70 -20.83
C GLU A 100 3.40 -5.32 -21.52
N GLU A 101 2.25 -5.51 -20.85
CA GLU A 101 0.92 -5.12 -21.32
C GLU A 101 0.58 -3.64 -21.03
N GLU A 102 1.55 -2.85 -20.57
CA GLU A 102 1.41 -1.43 -20.22
C GLU A 102 0.31 -1.10 -19.21
N LEU A 103 -0.13 -2.07 -18.40
CA LEU A 103 -1.08 -1.85 -17.30
C LEU A 103 -0.40 -1.19 -16.08
N ILE A 104 0.91 -1.34 -15.96
CA ILE A 104 1.79 -0.56 -15.07
C ILE A 104 2.84 0.12 -15.92
N ARG A 105 2.96 1.45 -15.79
CA ARG A 105 3.89 2.28 -16.53
C ARG A 105 4.80 3.03 -15.58
N TYR A 106 6.05 3.21 -15.97
CA TYR A 106 6.99 4.02 -15.21
C TYR A 106 7.16 5.40 -15.82
N ILE A 107 6.93 6.42 -15.01
CA ILE A 107 7.10 7.83 -15.39
C ILE A 107 8.38 8.40 -14.76
N PRO A 108 9.00 9.42 -15.36
CA PRO A 108 10.17 10.06 -14.77
C PRO A 108 9.90 10.50 -13.34
N PHE A 109 10.88 10.29 -12.45
CA PHE A 109 10.76 10.75 -11.07
C PHE A 109 10.69 12.29 -11.04
N PRO A 110 9.68 12.89 -10.36
CA PRO A 110 9.48 14.35 -10.38
C PRO A 110 10.66 15.09 -9.72
N ASP A 111 11.25 16.06 -10.41
CA ASP A 111 12.38 16.84 -9.90
C ASP A 111 12.06 17.57 -8.59
N ALA A 112 10.82 18.04 -8.41
CA ALA A 112 10.36 18.70 -7.18
C ALA A 112 10.42 17.80 -5.93
N LEU A 113 10.46 16.47 -6.10
CA LEU A 113 10.53 15.49 -5.02
C LEU A 113 11.95 14.98 -4.75
N LYS A 114 12.91 15.22 -5.63
CA LYS A 114 14.31 14.80 -5.46
C LYS A 114 14.88 15.35 -4.15
N GLY A 115 15.53 14.51 -3.36
CA GLY A 115 16.10 14.85 -2.06
C GLY A 115 15.10 15.16 -0.93
N LYS A 116 13.78 15.07 -1.22
CA LYS A 116 12.71 15.28 -0.23
C LYS A 116 11.80 14.05 -0.09
N TYR A 117 11.91 13.11 -1.02
CA TYR A 117 11.10 11.91 -1.03
C TYR A 117 11.71 10.84 -0.14
N GLN A 118 10.92 10.26 0.72
CA GLN A 118 11.36 9.12 1.52
C GLN A 118 11.29 7.86 0.66
N SER A 119 12.44 7.32 0.27
CA SER A 119 12.51 6.11 -0.57
C SER A 119 12.33 4.82 0.22
N PHE A 120 12.42 4.88 1.55
CA PHE A 120 12.23 3.76 2.47
C PHE A 120 11.50 4.19 3.74
N THR A 121 10.50 3.42 4.19
CA THR A 121 9.97 3.48 5.56
C THR A 121 9.63 2.10 6.07
N GLN A 122 9.93 1.83 7.34
CA GLN A 122 9.54 0.61 8.04
C GLN A 122 9.37 0.93 9.51
N ALA A 123 8.25 0.51 10.10
CA ALA A 123 8.00 0.71 11.51
C ALA A 123 8.79 -0.31 12.35
N ASP A 124 9.45 0.16 13.40
CA ASP A 124 9.88 -0.72 14.47
C ASP A 124 8.70 -0.97 15.41
N ILE A 125 8.15 -2.18 15.31
CA ILE A 125 6.98 -2.62 16.10
C ILE A 125 7.36 -3.42 17.34
N THR A 126 8.64 -3.46 17.72
CA THR A 126 9.14 -4.24 18.86
C THR A 126 8.36 -3.90 20.13
N LYS A 127 8.21 -2.63 20.45
CA LYS A 127 7.48 -2.17 21.64
C LYS A 127 5.99 -2.58 21.61
N LEU A 128 5.35 -2.58 20.45
CA LEU A 128 3.97 -3.05 20.28
C LEU A 128 3.86 -4.55 20.56
N ARG A 129 4.82 -5.33 20.07
CA ARG A 129 4.89 -6.79 20.31
C ARG A 129 5.18 -7.12 21.79
N GLU A 130 6.08 -6.38 22.41
CA GLU A 130 6.38 -6.51 23.86
C GLU A 130 5.19 -6.13 24.73
N ALA A 131 4.35 -5.17 24.30
CA ALA A 131 3.08 -4.85 24.94
C ALA A 131 2.02 -5.96 24.82
N GLY A 132 2.30 -7.04 24.08
CA GLY A 132 1.45 -8.23 23.99
C GLY A 132 0.56 -8.29 22.74
N TYR A 133 0.58 -7.31 21.85
CA TYR A 133 -0.15 -7.39 20.59
C TYR A 133 0.52 -8.43 19.66
N LYS A 134 -0.17 -9.54 19.40
CA LYS A 134 0.39 -10.71 18.66
C LYS A 134 -0.29 -10.95 17.32
N GLU A 135 -1.37 -10.24 16.99
CA GLU A 135 -2.06 -10.45 15.73
C GLU A 135 -1.16 -10.10 14.55
N GLU A 136 -1.28 -10.89 13.49
CA GLU A 136 -0.57 -10.65 12.24
C GLU A 136 -1.21 -9.48 11.49
N PHE A 137 -0.36 -8.66 10.87
CA PHE A 137 -0.78 -7.60 9.98
C PHE A 137 -0.96 -8.12 8.55
N LEU A 138 -1.94 -7.60 7.85
CA LEU A 138 -2.13 -7.88 6.43
C LEU A 138 -0.89 -7.42 5.64
N ASP A 139 -0.48 -8.24 4.68
CA ASP A 139 0.48 -7.80 3.67
C ASP A 139 -0.20 -6.89 2.63
N VAL A 140 0.60 -6.33 1.71
CA VAL A 140 0.09 -5.43 0.67
C VAL A 140 -0.98 -6.11 -0.17
N LYS A 141 -0.77 -7.37 -0.59
CA LYS A 141 -1.73 -8.08 -1.44
C LYS A 141 -3.08 -8.21 -0.75
N ALA A 142 -3.10 -8.79 0.45
CA ALA A 142 -4.33 -9.02 1.20
C ALA A 142 -5.05 -7.71 1.59
N GLY A 143 -4.29 -6.70 2.02
CA GLY A 143 -4.86 -5.39 2.39
C GLY A 143 -5.45 -4.65 1.20
N VAL A 144 -4.77 -4.67 0.06
CA VAL A 144 -5.24 -4.03 -1.19
C VAL A 144 -6.45 -4.75 -1.77
N GLU A 145 -6.46 -6.08 -1.81
CA GLU A 145 -7.61 -6.85 -2.30
C GLU A 145 -8.89 -6.50 -1.53
N ARG A 146 -8.82 -6.42 -0.19
CA ARG A 146 -9.96 -6.02 0.65
C ARG A 146 -10.38 -4.59 0.37
N TYR A 147 -9.43 -3.67 0.24
CA TYR A 147 -9.73 -2.27 0.01
C TYR A 147 -10.32 -2.02 -1.39
N VAL A 148 -9.79 -2.65 -2.43
CA VAL A 148 -10.34 -2.57 -3.79
C VAL A 148 -11.76 -3.12 -3.84
N LYS A 149 -12.02 -4.27 -3.20
CA LYS A 149 -13.37 -4.82 -3.08
C LYS A 149 -14.33 -3.81 -2.45
N TRP A 150 -13.94 -3.22 -1.31
CA TRP A 150 -14.74 -2.20 -0.65
C TRP A 150 -14.99 -0.98 -1.55
N MET A 151 -13.97 -0.51 -2.28
CA MET A 151 -14.13 0.63 -3.20
C MET A 151 -15.11 0.33 -4.34
N LEU A 152 -15.06 -0.88 -4.90
CA LEU A 152 -16.00 -1.32 -5.95
C LEU A 152 -17.44 -1.38 -5.46
N GLU A 153 -17.65 -1.78 -4.20
CA GLU A 153 -18.98 -1.88 -3.60
C GLU A 153 -19.55 -0.50 -3.17
N ASN A 154 -18.71 0.49 -2.87
CA ASN A 154 -19.14 1.73 -2.22
C ASN A 154 -18.85 3.01 -3.03
N LEU A 155 -17.98 2.97 -4.06
CA LEU A 155 -17.57 4.14 -4.84
C LEU A 155 -17.88 3.97 -6.35
N ALA A 156 -18.50 2.87 -6.74
CA ALA A 156 -18.85 2.58 -8.13
C ALA A 156 -20.12 3.31 -8.57
#